data_961d3df79229124ffcf247fc15abecf3
#
_entry.id   961d3df79229124ffcf247fc15abecf3
#
_cell.length_a   1.000
_cell.length_b   1.000
_cell.length_c   1.000
_cell.angle_alpha   90.00
_cell.angle_beta   90.00
_cell.angle_gamma   90.00
#
_symmetry.space_group_name_H-M   'P 1'
#
loop_
_entity.id
_entity.type
_entity.pdbx_description
1 polymer ?
#
loop_
_entity_poly.entity_id
_entity_poly.type
_entity_poly.pdbx_seq_one_letter_code
_entity_poly.pdbx_strand_id
1 'polypeptide(L)'
;TAEIVGQLWTAERELCRDRGITDPNDRVISNVVLMGMGEPLQNLDAVIPAIKIFLDDDGYGLSRRRVTVSTSGLVRQIDKLAEAAPVALAVSLHAADDGLRDKLMPINKKHPLGDLMAACRRYLRVAPRDFITFEYVMLGGINDSLADADHLAALVRREHVPCKFNLIPFNPFPQSDLEKPDREKVLAFCRRLNELGYVTTVRKTRGDDIDAACGQLAGEVRDRTRRAERLAQQKAEAAVILYRPQHS
;
A
#
# COMPACT_ATOMS: atom_id res chain seq x y z
N THR A 1 -8.86 9.87 13.05
CA THR A 1 -9.87 8.79 13.10
C THR A 1 -11.17 9.25 12.45
N ALA A 2 -11.77 10.36 12.87
CA ALA A 2 -13.08 10.82 12.39
C ALA A 2 -13.16 10.97 10.86
N GLU A 3 -12.14 11.53 10.22
CA GLU A 3 -12.09 11.68 8.76
C GLU A 3 -12.07 10.32 8.05
N ILE A 4 -11.36 9.31 8.59
CA ILE A 4 -11.30 7.96 8.01
C ILE A 4 -12.66 7.27 8.11
N VAL A 5 -13.28 7.32 9.29
CA VAL A 5 -14.63 6.74 9.51
C VAL A 5 -15.68 7.51 8.70
N GLY A 6 -15.56 8.83 8.65
CA GLY A 6 -16.46 9.70 7.89
C GLY A 6 -16.48 9.43 6.39
N GLN A 7 -15.35 9.05 5.78
CA GLN A 7 -15.31 8.64 4.38
C GLN A 7 -16.17 7.40 4.13
N LEU A 8 -16.04 6.37 4.99
CA LEU A 8 -16.85 5.17 4.88
C LEU A 8 -18.34 5.47 5.07
N TRP A 9 -18.68 6.26 6.10
CA TRP A 9 -20.04 6.67 6.38
C TRP A 9 -20.68 7.44 5.22
N THR A 10 -19.95 8.40 4.65
CA THR A 10 -20.43 9.19 3.51
C THR A 10 -20.66 8.30 2.28
N ALA A 11 -19.67 7.44 1.96
CA ALA A 11 -19.77 6.54 0.81
C ALA A 11 -20.94 5.57 0.94
N GLU A 12 -21.14 4.98 2.12
CA GLU A 12 -22.24 4.06 2.37
C GLU A 12 -23.60 4.75 2.24
N ARG A 13 -23.73 5.94 2.82
CA ARG A 13 -24.96 6.75 2.75
C ARG A 13 -25.33 7.14 1.33
N GLU A 14 -24.34 7.54 0.52
CA GLU A 14 -24.57 7.88 -0.89
C GLU A 14 -24.97 6.64 -1.69
N LEU A 15 -24.29 5.53 -1.52
CA LEU A 15 -24.60 4.28 -2.22
C LEU A 15 -25.98 3.72 -1.82
N CYS A 16 -26.38 3.83 -0.55
CA CYS A 16 -27.72 3.45 -0.12
C CYS A 16 -28.79 4.31 -0.79
N ARG A 17 -28.56 5.64 -0.86
CA ARG A 17 -29.48 6.56 -1.54
C ARG A 17 -29.62 6.21 -3.01
N ASP A 18 -28.52 6.01 -3.72
CA ASP A 18 -28.50 5.71 -5.15
C ASP A 18 -29.18 4.38 -5.49
N ARG A 19 -29.16 3.44 -4.55
CA ARG A 19 -29.78 2.10 -4.71
C ARG A 19 -31.19 2.00 -4.12
N GLY A 20 -31.70 3.08 -3.51
CA GLY A 20 -33.01 3.09 -2.85
C GLY A 20 -33.10 2.16 -1.64
N ILE A 21 -31.95 1.88 -0.97
CA ILE A 21 -31.89 1.04 0.23
C ILE A 21 -32.27 1.88 1.43
N THR A 22 -33.30 1.45 2.15
CA THR A 22 -33.85 2.17 3.32
C THR A 22 -33.68 1.40 4.64
N ASP A 23 -33.42 0.08 4.57
CA ASP A 23 -33.16 -0.72 5.77
C ASP A 23 -31.75 -0.42 6.29
N PRO A 24 -31.62 0.06 7.55
CA PRO A 24 -30.32 0.35 8.16
C PRO A 24 -29.44 -0.90 8.37
N ASN A 25 -30.00 -2.10 8.26
CA ASN A 25 -29.27 -3.36 8.37
C ASN A 25 -28.71 -3.83 7.02
N ASP A 26 -29.16 -3.26 5.91
CA ASP A 26 -28.68 -3.59 4.57
C ASP A 26 -27.36 -2.85 4.30
N ARG A 27 -26.26 -3.59 4.38
CA ARG A 27 -24.92 -3.05 4.13
C ARG A 27 -24.57 -3.09 2.66
N VAL A 28 -24.18 -1.94 2.11
CA VAL A 28 -23.76 -1.80 0.72
C VAL A 28 -22.25 -2.01 0.59
N ILE A 29 -21.50 -1.60 1.61
CA ILE A 29 -20.04 -1.72 1.64
C ILE A 29 -19.65 -2.97 2.43
N SER A 30 -19.05 -3.94 1.74
CA SER A 30 -18.63 -5.21 2.33
C SER A 30 -17.13 -5.32 2.60
N ASN A 31 -16.31 -4.42 2.05
CA ASN A 31 -14.86 -4.41 2.21
C ASN A 31 -14.35 -2.98 2.32
N VAL A 32 -13.36 -2.79 3.17
CA VAL A 32 -12.63 -1.53 3.32
C VAL A 32 -11.15 -1.79 3.05
N VAL A 33 -10.55 -0.97 2.21
CA VAL A 33 -9.11 -1.01 1.94
C VAL A 33 -8.51 0.35 2.23
N LEU A 34 -7.50 0.41 3.09
CA LEU A 34 -6.72 1.60 3.34
C LEU A 34 -5.59 1.63 2.32
N MET A 35 -5.95 1.98 1.09
CA MET A 35 -5.08 2.11 -0.08
C MET A 35 -5.32 3.47 -0.74
N GLY A 36 -4.32 4.02 -1.40
CA GLY A 36 -4.44 5.28 -2.13
C GLY A 36 -3.33 6.23 -1.75
N MET A 37 -3.66 7.39 -1.18
CA MET A 37 -2.68 8.41 -0.85
C MET A 37 -2.16 8.28 0.58
N GLY A 38 -0.85 8.43 0.73
CA GLY A 38 -0.16 8.36 2.01
C GLY A 38 0.12 6.92 2.46
N GLU A 39 0.72 6.83 3.63
CA GLU A 39 1.11 5.57 4.27
C GLU A 39 0.28 5.37 5.56
N PRO A 40 -0.67 4.44 5.56
CA PRO A 40 -1.54 4.25 6.73
C PRO A 40 -0.77 3.95 8.02
N LEU A 41 0.34 3.23 7.92
CA LEU A 41 1.14 2.87 9.09
C LEU A 41 1.93 4.05 9.70
N GLN A 42 2.04 5.18 8.99
CA GLN A 42 2.56 6.42 9.59
C GLN A 42 1.52 7.15 10.45
N ASN A 43 0.26 6.75 10.37
CA ASN A 43 -0.87 7.37 11.06
C ASN A 43 -1.64 6.36 11.93
N LEU A 44 -0.92 5.45 12.59
CA LEU A 44 -1.52 4.38 13.40
C LEU A 44 -2.44 4.90 14.51
N ASP A 45 -2.11 6.05 15.08
CA ASP A 45 -2.93 6.69 16.13
C ASP A 45 -4.35 7.05 15.66
N ALA A 46 -4.52 7.28 14.35
CA ALA A 46 -5.83 7.52 13.76
C ALA A 46 -6.41 6.25 13.09
N VAL A 47 -5.55 5.40 12.53
CA VAL A 47 -5.94 4.19 11.78
C VAL A 47 -6.42 3.08 12.70
N ILE A 48 -5.73 2.80 13.80
CA ILE A 48 -6.13 1.73 14.74
C ILE A 48 -7.53 1.97 15.31
N PRO A 49 -7.86 3.15 15.86
CA PRO A 49 -9.23 3.41 16.31
C PRO A 49 -10.28 3.32 15.20
N ALA A 50 -9.94 3.76 13.98
CA ALA A 50 -10.86 3.62 12.84
C ALA A 50 -11.12 2.15 12.49
N ILE A 51 -10.07 1.32 12.46
CA ILE A 51 -10.22 -0.12 12.26
C ILE A 51 -11.10 -0.74 13.33
N LYS A 52 -10.91 -0.37 14.61
CA LYS A 52 -11.75 -0.89 15.70
C LYS A 52 -13.23 -0.56 15.49
N ILE A 53 -13.56 0.66 15.05
CA ILE A 53 -14.95 1.05 14.71
C ILE A 53 -15.47 0.24 13.51
N PHE A 54 -14.62 -0.05 12.51
CA PHE A 54 -15.03 -0.88 11.38
C PHE A 54 -15.33 -2.32 11.77
N LEU A 55 -14.64 -2.84 12.79
CA LEU A 55 -14.80 -4.22 13.27
C LEU A 55 -15.88 -4.37 14.34
N ASP A 56 -16.25 -3.30 15.02
CA ASP A 56 -17.20 -3.28 16.11
C ASP A 56 -18.60 -3.67 15.62
N ASP A 57 -19.26 -4.58 16.33
CA ASP A 57 -20.58 -5.07 15.98
C ASP A 57 -21.66 -3.97 16.11
N ASP A 58 -21.51 -3.05 17.06
CA ASP A 58 -22.34 -1.85 17.21
C ASP A 58 -21.94 -0.73 16.21
N GLY A 59 -20.82 -0.91 15.49
CA GLY A 59 -20.34 -0.04 14.44
C GLY A 59 -20.67 -0.59 13.04
N TYR A 60 -19.61 -0.88 12.25
CA TYR A 60 -19.80 -1.45 10.90
C TYR A 60 -19.82 -2.99 10.90
N GLY A 61 -19.40 -3.69 11.97
CA GLY A 61 -19.36 -5.14 12.11
C GLY A 61 -18.65 -5.86 10.96
N LEU A 62 -17.65 -5.24 10.37
CA LEU A 62 -16.87 -5.88 9.32
C LEU A 62 -15.97 -6.95 9.93
N SER A 63 -15.85 -8.10 9.27
CA SER A 63 -14.85 -9.06 9.72
C SER A 63 -13.44 -8.57 9.45
N ARG A 64 -12.47 -8.98 10.27
CA ARG A 64 -11.04 -8.64 10.12
C ARG A 64 -10.48 -8.96 8.72
N ARG A 65 -11.06 -9.95 8.01
CA ARG A 65 -10.71 -10.32 6.63
C ARG A 65 -11.20 -9.31 5.58
N ARG A 66 -12.18 -8.48 5.94
CA ARG A 66 -12.82 -7.50 5.06
C ARG A 66 -12.20 -6.10 5.16
N VAL A 67 -11.35 -5.90 6.16
CA VAL A 67 -10.54 -4.69 6.29
C VAL A 67 -9.11 -5.02 5.88
N THR A 68 -8.55 -4.26 4.94
CA THR A 68 -7.17 -4.43 4.46
C THR A 68 -6.38 -3.15 4.67
N VAL A 69 -5.23 -3.27 5.33
CA VAL A 69 -4.25 -2.18 5.41
C VAL A 69 -3.15 -2.45 4.40
N SER A 70 -2.83 -1.44 3.59
CA SER A 70 -1.69 -1.47 2.68
C SER A 70 -0.52 -0.69 3.26
N THR A 71 0.71 -1.13 2.99
CA THR A 71 1.92 -0.45 3.44
C THR A 71 3.05 -0.57 2.43
N SER A 72 3.88 0.45 2.39
CA SER A 72 5.16 0.44 1.68
C SER A 72 6.24 -0.43 2.36
N GLY A 73 5.97 -0.91 3.58
CA GLY A 73 6.89 -1.80 4.31
C GLY A 73 7.56 -1.18 5.53
N LEU A 74 6.81 -0.43 6.33
CA LEU A 74 7.26 0.11 7.62
C LEU A 74 7.30 -1.00 8.68
N VAL A 75 8.42 -1.73 8.77
CA VAL A 75 8.59 -2.95 9.57
C VAL A 75 8.09 -2.83 11.01
N ARG A 76 8.54 -1.80 11.74
CA ARG A 76 8.13 -1.62 13.14
C ARG A 76 6.64 -1.34 13.29
N GLN A 77 6.05 -0.66 12.33
CA GLN A 77 4.63 -0.33 12.34
C GLN A 77 3.75 -1.53 11.95
N ILE A 78 4.27 -2.44 11.12
CA ILE A 78 3.62 -3.74 10.86
C ILE A 78 3.49 -4.52 12.17
N ASP A 79 4.53 -4.56 12.99
CA ASP A 79 4.50 -5.23 14.31
C ASP A 79 3.46 -4.56 15.24
N LYS A 80 3.40 -3.23 15.30
CA LYS A 80 2.39 -2.49 16.08
C LYS A 80 0.95 -2.75 15.60
N LEU A 81 0.73 -2.83 14.29
CA LEU A 81 -0.58 -3.18 13.74
C LEU A 81 -0.97 -4.61 14.13
N ALA A 82 0.00 -5.55 14.10
CA ALA A 82 -0.20 -6.93 14.52
C ALA A 82 -0.71 -7.04 15.96
N GLU A 83 -0.17 -6.22 16.85
CA GLU A 83 -0.54 -6.20 18.27
C GLU A 83 -1.89 -5.53 18.53
N ALA A 84 -2.18 -4.42 17.86
CA ALA A 84 -3.28 -3.55 18.21
C ALA A 84 -4.59 -3.84 17.47
N ALA A 85 -4.52 -4.19 16.17
CA ALA A 85 -5.68 -4.41 15.32
C ALA A 85 -5.30 -5.26 14.08
N PRO A 86 -4.98 -6.54 14.22
CA PRO A 86 -4.55 -7.38 13.11
C PRO A 86 -5.70 -7.64 12.13
N VAL A 87 -5.58 -7.08 10.94
CA VAL A 87 -6.50 -7.20 9.80
C VAL A 87 -5.78 -7.78 8.58
N ALA A 88 -6.41 -7.87 7.41
CA ALA A 88 -5.72 -8.29 6.22
C ALA A 88 -4.60 -7.29 5.86
N LEU A 89 -3.42 -7.80 5.48
CA LEU A 89 -2.26 -6.98 5.14
C LEU A 89 -1.94 -7.09 3.66
N ALA A 90 -1.76 -5.94 3.03
CA ALA A 90 -1.18 -5.79 1.71
C ALA A 90 0.16 -5.05 1.81
N VAL A 91 1.16 -5.50 1.05
CA VAL A 91 2.50 -4.91 1.07
C VAL A 91 2.91 -4.55 -0.35
N SER A 92 3.30 -3.30 -0.56
CA SER A 92 3.88 -2.83 -1.80
C SER A 92 5.30 -3.37 -1.93
N LEU A 93 5.47 -4.41 -2.75
CA LEU A 93 6.74 -5.12 -2.91
C LEU A 93 7.56 -4.55 -4.07
N HIS A 94 7.02 -4.58 -5.29
CA HIS A 94 7.48 -3.99 -6.53
C HIS A 94 8.82 -4.48 -7.09
N ALA A 95 9.64 -5.20 -6.31
CA ALA A 95 10.88 -5.82 -6.73
C ALA A 95 11.20 -7.07 -5.91
N ALA A 96 12.02 -7.97 -6.46
CA ALA A 96 12.49 -9.18 -5.80
C ALA A 96 13.90 -9.05 -5.23
N ASP A 97 14.57 -7.93 -5.46
CA ASP A 97 15.91 -7.60 -4.96
C ASP A 97 15.96 -6.18 -4.38
N ASP A 98 16.87 -5.96 -3.43
CA ASP A 98 17.02 -4.67 -2.75
C ASP A 98 17.51 -3.57 -3.69
N GLY A 99 18.35 -3.89 -4.68
CA GLY A 99 18.93 -2.90 -5.58
C GLY A 99 17.88 -2.19 -6.45
N LEU A 100 16.94 -2.95 -6.99
CA LEU A 100 15.79 -2.39 -7.72
C LEU A 100 14.79 -1.74 -6.75
N ARG A 101 14.51 -2.41 -5.62
CA ARG A 101 13.56 -1.89 -4.65
C ARG A 101 14.00 -0.56 -4.04
N ASP A 102 15.29 -0.35 -3.82
CA ASP A 102 15.85 0.94 -3.34
C ASP A 102 15.56 2.10 -4.28
N LYS A 103 15.51 1.82 -5.58
CA LYS A 103 15.20 2.81 -6.62
C LYS A 103 13.70 3.11 -6.68
N LEU A 104 12.87 2.06 -6.64
CA LEU A 104 11.42 2.17 -6.74
C LEU A 104 10.77 2.61 -5.43
N MET A 105 11.32 2.16 -4.32
CA MET A 105 10.79 2.33 -2.97
C MET A 105 11.90 2.76 -2.00
N PRO A 106 12.22 4.07 -1.89
CA PRO A 106 13.34 4.54 -1.05
C PRO A 106 13.29 4.11 0.41
N ILE A 107 12.11 3.75 0.92
CA ILE A 107 11.93 3.18 2.27
C ILE A 107 12.69 1.86 2.46
N ASN A 108 12.99 1.14 1.37
CA ASN A 108 13.73 -0.10 1.42
C ASN A 108 15.15 0.06 2.00
N LYS A 109 15.80 1.20 1.76
CA LYS A 109 17.11 1.51 2.37
C LYS A 109 17.08 1.45 3.89
N LYS A 110 15.92 1.74 4.50
CA LYS A 110 15.71 1.67 5.95
C LYS A 110 15.17 0.31 6.41
N HIS A 111 14.44 -0.37 5.56
CA HIS A 111 13.78 -1.64 5.81
C HIS A 111 13.98 -2.57 4.61
N PRO A 112 15.16 -3.22 4.50
CA PRO A 112 15.48 -4.14 3.41
C PRO A 112 14.48 -5.30 3.31
N LEU A 113 14.45 -5.96 2.15
CA LEU A 113 13.54 -7.08 1.88
C LEU A 113 13.60 -8.17 2.96
N GLY A 114 14.77 -8.49 3.49
CA GLY A 114 14.92 -9.49 4.56
C GLY A 114 14.13 -9.10 5.82
N ASP A 115 14.24 -7.85 6.26
CA ASP A 115 13.52 -7.33 7.43
C ASP A 115 12.01 -7.27 7.18
N LEU A 116 11.62 -6.85 5.97
CA LEU A 116 10.22 -6.81 5.56
C LEU A 116 9.59 -8.20 5.54
N MET A 117 10.27 -9.19 4.96
CA MET A 117 9.79 -10.57 4.93
C MET A 117 9.70 -11.18 6.34
N ALA A 118 10.67 -10.87 7.22
CA ALA A 118 10.61 -11.26 8.61
C ALA A 118 9.40 -10.65 9.35
N ALA A 119 9.09 -9.38 9.09
CA ALA A 119 7.89 -8.74 9.64
C ALA A 119 6.60 -9.39 9.10
N CYS A 120 6.53 -9.72 7.82
CA CYS A 120 5.40 -10.44 7.22
C CYS A 120 5.19 -11.80 7.89
N ARG A 121 6.26 -12.56 8.16
CA ARG A 121 6.17 -13.84 8.89
C ARG A 121 5.63 -13.67 10.32
N ARG A 122 6.09 -12.63 11.03
CA ARG A 122 5.54 -12.33 12.36
C ARG A 122 4.07 -11.96 12.30
N TYR A 123 3.69 -11.12 11.34
CA TYR A 123 2.31 -10.70 11.16
C TYR A 123 1.36 -11.86 10.86
N LEU A 124 1.79 -12.85 10.07
CA LEU A 124 1.00 -14.04 9.72
C LEU A 124 0.55 -14.86 10.94
N ARG A 125 1.26 -14.77 12.06
CA ARG A 125 0.87 -15.48 13.30
C ARG A 125 -0.45 -14.99 13.90
N VAL A 126 -0.85 -13.76 13.61
CA VAL A 126 -2.06 -13.10 14.14
C VAL A 126 -3.01 -12.63 13.04
N ALA A 127 -2.58 -12.71 11.79
CA ALA A 127 -3.35 -12.29 10.63
C ALA A 127 -4.67 -13.06 10.51
N PRO A 128 -5.76 -12.43 10.06
CA PRO A 128 -7.04 -13.12 9.84
C PRO A 128 -7.04 -14.01 8.59
N ARG A 129 -5.99 -13.91 7.78
CA ARG A 129 -5.73 -14.72 6.58
C ARG A 129 -4.37 -15.38 6.72
N ASP A 130 -4.21 -16.55 6.16
CA ASP A 130 -3.00 -17.36 6.12
C ASP A 130 -1.99 -16.92 5.04
N PHE A 131 -2.19 -15.75 4.46
CA PHE A 131 -1.32 -15.18 3.43
C PHE A 131 -1.24 -13.65 3.51
N ILE A 132 -0.13 -13.11 3.02
CA ILE A 132 0.06 -11.68 2.73
C ILE A 132 -0.32 -11.40 1.27
N THR A 133 -0.93 -10.25 0.99
CA THR A 133 -1.09 -9.78 -0.39
C THR A 133 0.12 -8.94 -0.77
N PHE A 134 0.91 -9.36 -1.76
CA PHE A 134 1.95 -8.52 -2.33
C PHE A 134 1.42 -7.77 -3.55
N GLU A 135 1.44 -6.44 -3.46
CA GLU A 135 1.17 -5.56 -4.58
C GLU A 135 2.46 -5.39 -5.40
N TYR A 136 2.37 -5.60 -6.71
CA TYR A 136 3.50 -5.54 -7.62
C TYR A 136 3.16 -4.69 -8.83
N VAL A 137 3.68 -3.45 -8.85
CA VAL A 137 3.56 -2.57 -10.01
C VAL A 137 4.51 -3.07 -11.09
N MET A 138 3.96 -3.40 -12.25
CA MET A 138 4.72 -3.85 -13.40
C MET A 138 5.10 -2.66 -14.27
N LEU A 139 6.40 -2.49 -14.48
CA LEU A 139 7.03 -1.42 -15.27
C LEU A 139 7.63 -2.02 -16.54
N GLY A 140 7.27 -1.48 -17.70
CA GLY A 140 7.74 -1.97 -18.98
C GLY A 140 9.27 -1.98 -19.07
N GLY A 141 9.86 -3.14 -19.40
CA GLY A 141 11.30 -3.30 -19.57
C GLY A 141 12.15 -3.23 -18.29
N ILE A 142 11.53 -3.11 -17.09
CA ILE A 142 12.25 -2.97 -15.82
C ILE A 142 12.06 -4.20 -14.93
N ASN A 143 10.79 -4.61 -14.69
CA ASN A 143 10.46 -5.69 -13.78
C ASN A 143 9.32 -6.56 -14.32
N ASP A 144 9.17 -6.66 -15.64
CA ASP A 144 8.06 -7.31 -16.34
C ASP A 144 8.46 -8.61 -17.08
N SER A 145 9.70 -9.10 -16.86
CA SER A 145 10.21 -10.32 -17.49
C SER A 145 9.78 -11.60 -16.75
N LEU A 146 9.83 -12.74 -17.41
CA LEU A 146 9.59 -14.04 -16.75
C LEU A 146 10.66 -14.36 -15.70
N ALA A 147 11.89 -13.89 -15.88
CA ALA A 147 12.94 -14.01 -14.87
C ALA A 147 12.60 -13.24 -13.61
N ASP A 148 11.95 -12.07 -13.71
CA ASP A 148 11.49 -11.32 -12.55
C ASP A 148 10.37 -12.07 -11.81
N ALA A 149 9.48 -12.76 -12.52
CA ALA A 149 8.48 -13.63 -11.90
C ALA A 149 9.12 -14.78 -11.13
N ASP A 150 10.16 -15.42 -11.70
CA ASP A 150 10.90 -16.50 -11.05
C ASP A 150 11.64 -15.99 -9.80
N HIS A 151 12.29 -14.83 -9.87
CA HIS A 151 12.97 -14.20 -8.73
C HIS A 151 11.99 -13.84 -7.62
N LEU A 152 10.82 -13.32 -7.99
CA LEU A 152 9.75 -12.98 -7.03
C LEU A 152 9.24 -14.22 -6.28
N ALA A 153 8.98 -15.31 -7.01
CA ALA A 153 8.60 -16.59 -6.44
C ALA A 153 9.72 -17.20 -5.56
N ALA A 154 10.98 -17.10 -6.00
CA ALA A 154 12.14 -17.56 -5.25
C ALA A 154 12.31 -16.79 -3.93
N LEU A 155 12.14 -15.46 -3.94
CA LEU A 155 12.19 -14.62 -2.76
C LEU A 155 11.19 -15.10 -1.69
N VAL A 156 9.90 -15.15 -2.03
CA VAL A 156 8.85 -15.48 -1.05
C VAL A 156 8.93 -16.92 -0.57
N ARG A 157 9.43 -17.84 -1.40
CA ARG A 157 9.69 -19.26 -1.04
C ARG A 157 10.86 -19.35 -0.06
N ARG A 158 12.00 -18.71 -0.37
CA ARG A 158 13.18 -18.67 0.50
C ARG A 158 12.84 -18.07 1.86
N GLU A 159 12.05 -17.04 1.87
CA GLU A 159 11.65 -16.34 3.09
C GLU A 159 10.44 -16.98 3.80
N HIS A 160 9.90 -18.09 3.29
CA HIS A 160 8.76 -18.80 3.88
C HIS A 160 7.56 -17.89 4.19
N VAL A 161 7.20 -17.00 3.26
CA VAL A 161 6.04 -16.10 3.39
C VAL A 161 4.91 -16.58 2.49
N PRO A 162 3.88 -17.24 3.02
CA PRO A 162 2.65 -17.52 2.28
C PRO A 162 2.03 -16.23 1.74
N CYS A 163 1.78 -16.17 0.45
CA CYS A 163 1.30 -14.95 -0.17
C CYS A 163 0.45 -15.19 -1.41
N LYS A 164 -0.22 -14.14 -1.85
CA LYS A 164 -0.76 -13.97 -3.19
C LYS A 164 -0.19 -12.70 -3.81
N PHE A 165 -0.13 -12.65 -5.12
CA PHE A 165 0.30 -11.47 -5.85
C PHE A 165 -0.88 -10.74 -6.50
N ASN A 166 -0.83 -9.41 -6.44
CA ASN A 166 -1.71 -8.54 -7.18
C ASN A 166 -0.84 -7.70 -8.12
N LEU A 167 -0.88 -8.03 -9.40
CA LEU A 167 -0.11 -7.33 -10.43
C LEU A 167 -0.85 -6.07 -10.84
N ILE A 168 -0.15 -4.96 -10.84
CA ILE A 168 -0.68 -3.65 -11.20
C ILE A 168 0.10 -3.16 -12.43
N PRO A 169 -0.42 -3.32 -13.64
CA PRO A 169 0.20 -2.72 -14.80
C PRO A 169 0.32 -1.21 -14.61
N PHE A 170 1.53 -0.67 -14.81
CA PHE A 170 1.77 0.76 -14.67
C PHE A 170 0.94 1.54 -15.68
N ASN A 171 0.34 2.63 -15.25
CA ASN A 171 -0.34 3.57 -16.11
C ASN A 171 0.52 4.84 -16.20
N PRO A 172 1.09 5.17 -17.38
CA PRO A 172 1.94 6.34 -17.56
C PRO A 172 1.21 7.65 -17.26
N PHE A 173 1.94 8.63 -16.77
CA PHE A 173 1.47 9.99 -16.54
C PHE A 173 2.49 11.00 -17.07
N PRO A 174 2.09 12.27 -17.35
CA PRO A 174 2.90 13.22 -18.12
C PRO A 174 4.31 13.51 -17.60
N GLN A 175 4.59 13.27 -16.30
CA GLN A 175 5.91 13.50 -15.68
C GLN A 175 6.69 12.20 -15.44
N SER A 176 6.24 11.06 -15.98
CA SER A 176 6.90 9.78 -15.80
C SER A 176 7.64 9.34 -17.05
N ASP A 177 8.91 8.99 -16.87
CA ASP A 177 9.73 8.34 -17.91
C ASP A 177 9.55 6.82 -17.94
N LEU A 178 8.64 6.28 -17.11
CA LEU A 178 8.39 4.85 -17.02
C LEU A 178 7.34 4.41 -18.04
N GLU A 179 7.53 3.21 -18.58
CA GLU A 179 6.67 2.67 -19.62
C GLU A 179 5.63 1.69 -19.08
N LYS A 180 4.48 1.64 -19.76
CA LYS A 180 3.46 0.63 -19.52
C LYS A 180 3.96 -0.72 -20.03
N PRO A 181 3.83 -1.82 -19.26
CA PRO A 181 4.18 -3.15 -19.76
C PRO A 181 3.19 -3.62 -20.82
N ASP A 182 3.67 -4.40 -21.78
CA ASP A 182 2.82 -5.06 -22.76
C ASP A 182 1.82 -6.01 -22.08
N ARG A 183 0.59 -6.00 -22.58
CA ARG A 183 -0.48 -6.87 -22.06
C ARG A 183 -0.11 -8.36 -22.08
N GLU A 184 0.57 -8.79 -23.15
CA GLU A 184 1.01 -10.20 -23.27
C GLU A 184 2.06 -10.55 -22.22
N LYS A 185 3.01 -9.65 -21.94
CA LYS A 185 3.99 -9.83 -20.85
C LYS A 185 3.30 -9.92 -19.49
N VAL A 186 2.32 -9.04 -19.20
CA VAL A 186 1.55 -9.08 -17.95
C VAL A 186 0.84 -10.41 -17.78
N LEU A 187 0.20 -10.93 -18.86
CA LEU A 187 -0.48 -12.21 -18.82
C LEU A 187 0.49 -13.38 -18.68
N ALA A 188 1.65 -13.32 -19.35
CA ALA A 188 2.69 -14.33 -19.24
C ALA A 188 3.28 -14.38 -17.84
N PHE A 189 3.58 -13.23 -17.24
CA PHE A 189 4.05 -13.08 -15.87
C PHE A 189 3.03 -13.66 -14.85
N CYS A 190 1.74 -13.33 -15.04
CA CYS A 190 0.66 -13.85 -14.21
C CYS A 190 0.55 -15.38 -14.30
N ARG A 191 0.58 -15.93 -15.52
CA ARG A 191 0.59 -17.39 -15.73
C ARG A 191 1.79 -18.03 -15.05
N ARG A 192 3.00 -17.46 -15.21
CA ARG A 192 4.23 -17.99 -14.62
C ARG A 192 4.14 -18.09 -13.11
N LEU A 193 3.66 -17.06 -12.42
CA LEU A 193 3.48 -17.11 -10.96
C LEU A 193 2.43 -18.16 -10.54
N ASN A 194 1.33 -18.29 -11.29
CA ASN A 194 0.31 -19.32 -11.03
C ASN A 194 0.87 -20.74 -11.22
N GLU A 195 1.68 -20.98 -12.26
CA GLU A 195 2.38 -22.25 -12.48
C GLU A 195 3.35 -22.58 -11.34
N LEU A 196 3.95 -21.57 -10.74
CA LEU A 196 4.81 -21.70 -9.56
C LEU A 196 4.05 -21.88 -8.23
N GLY A 197 2.70 -21.94 -8.30
CA GLY A 197 1.81 -22.22 -7.17
C GLY A 197 1.33 -20.98 -6.40
N TYR A 198 1.51 -19.78 -6.94
CA TYR A 198 1.06 -18.54 -6.28
C TYR A 198 -0.22 -18.00 -6.92
N VAL A 199 -1.28 -17.85 -6.13
CA VAL A 199 -2.50 -17.17 -6.59
C VAL A 199 -2.15 -15.76 -7.01
N THR A 200 -2.34 -15.47 -8.29
CA THR A 200 -1.96 -14.18 -8.88
C THR A 200 -3.15 -13.56 -9.61
N THR A 201 -3.41 -12.31 -9.33
CA THR A 201 -4.46 -11.51 -9.98
C THR A 201 -3.84 -10.32 -10.69
N VAL A 202 -4.46 -9.90 -11.80
CA VAL A 202 -4.09 -8.67 -12.50
C VAL A 202 -5.17 -7.63 -12.22
N ARG A 203 -4.77 -6.49 -11.69
CA ARG A 203 -5.67 -5.36 -11.45
C ARG A 203 -6.14 -4.80 -12.79
N LYS A 204 -7.46 -4.78 -12.98
CA LYS A 204 -8.04 -4.03 -14.10
C LYS A 204 -7.97 -2.54 -13.77
N THR A 205 -7.36 -1.75 -14.62
CA THR A 205 -7.45 -0.30 -14.57
C THR A 205 -8.91 0.10 -14.70
N ARG A 206 -9.40 0.84 -13.71
CA ARG A 206 -10.69 1.54 -13.78
C ARG A 206 -10.35 3.01 -13.76
N GLY A 207 -10.85 3.77 -14.72
CA GLY A 207 -10.60 5.20 -14.79
C GLY A 207 -9.39 5.54 -15.67
N ASP A 208 -9.22 4.88 -16.82
CA ASP A 208 -8.25 5.29 -17.86
C ASP A 208 -8.52 6.73 -18.35
N ASP A 209 -9.71 7.24 -18.05
CA ASP A 209 -10.24 8.58 -18.38
C ASP A 209 -10.04 9.63 -17.26
N ILE A 210 -9.62 9.21 -16.06
CA ILE A 210 -9.42 10.10 -14.89
C ILE A 210 -8.08 9.77 -14.21
N ASP A 211 -6.95 9.98 -14.75
CA ASP A 211 -5.58 9.83 -14.16
C ASP A 211 -5.49 9.10 -12.78
N ALA A 212 -6.36 8.10 -12.59
CA ALA A 212 -6.54 7.39 -11.33
C ALA A 212 -5.52 6.26 -11.19
N ALA A 213 -4.24 6.60 -11.20
CA ALA A 213 -3.18 5.66 -10.83
C ALA A 213 -2.82 5.81 -9.35
N CYS A 214 -2.35 4.72 -8.76
CA CYS A 214 -1.90 4.70 -7.37
C CYS A 214 -0.78 5.73 -7.18
N GLY A 215 -1.04 6.77 -6.38
CA GLY A 215 -0.10 7.88 -6.15
C GLY A 215 -0.25 9.10 -7.08
N GLN A 216 -1.06 9.04 -8.13
CA GLN A 216 -1.25 10.15 -9.09
C GLN A 216 -2.27 11.21 -8.63
N LEU A 217 -3.15 10.89 -7.71
CA LEU A 217 -4.10 11.85 -7.14
C LEU A 217 -3.45 12.92 -6.23
N ALA A 218 -2.13 12.98 -6.19
CA ALA A 218 -1.39 13.95 -5.36
C ALA A 218 -1.34 15.38 -5.94
N GLY A 219 -1.84 15.61 -7.16
CA GLY A 219 -1.62 16.85 -7.92
C GLY A 219 -2.20 18.14 -7.29
N GLU A 220 -3.17 18.07 -6.39
CA GLU A 220 -3.81 19.27 -5.82
C GLU A 220 -4.03 19.27 -4.30
N VAL A 221 -3.52 18.29 -3.59
CA VAL A 221 -3.59 18.32 -2.12
C VAL A 221 -2.53 19.26 -1.59
N ARG A 222 -2.91 20.48 -1.23
CA ARG A 222 -2.07 21.39 -0.45
C ARG A 222 -1.58 20.66 0.79
N ASP A 223 -0.26 20.53 0.94
CA ASP A 223 0.36 19.96 2.14
C ASP A 223 -0.09 20.75 3.38
N ARG A 224 -1.17 20.29 4.01
CA ARG A 224 -1.70 20.87 5.24
C ARG A 224 -0.74 20.74 6.42
N THR A 225 0.28 19.87 6.30
CA THR A 225 1.26 19.64 7.37
C THR A 225 2.41 20.64 7.35
N ARG A 226 2.55 21.44 6.27
CA ARG A 226 3.68 22.37 6.04
C ARG A 226 5.05 21.72 6.24
N ARG A 227 5.14 20.41 6.02
CA ARG A 227 6.36 19.65 6.28
C ARG A 227 7.50 20.07 5.36
N ALA A 228 7.22 20.40 4.11
CA ALA A 228 8.19 20.94 3.17
C ALA A 228 8.72 22.31 3.62
N GLU A 229 7.85 23.19 4.10
CA GLU A 229 8.24 24.50 4.66
C GLU A 229 9.08 24.35 5.93
N ARG A 230 8.69 23.45 6.85
CA ARG A 230 9.47 23.17 8.08
C ARG A 230 10.84 22.59 7.77
N LEU A 231 10.97 21.69 6.79
CA LEU A 231 12.27 21.16 6.35
C LEU A 231 13.14 22.22 5.69
N ALA A 232 12.56 23.10 4.89
CA ALA A 232 13.26 24.24 4.28
C ALA A 232 13.75 25.23 5.35
N GLN A 233 12.90 25.50 6.35
CA GLN A 233 13.24 26.38 7.47
C GLN A 233 14.34 25.80 8.36
N GLN A 234 14.29 24.50 8.68
CA GLN A 234 15.36 23.80 9.41
C GLN A 234 16.68 23.79 8.66
N LYS A 235 16.65 23.62 7.32
CA LYS A 235 17.87 23.72 6.50
C LYS A 235 18.43 25.13 6.45
N ALA A 236 17.59 26.15 6.40
CA ALA A 236 18.02 27.55 6.44
C ALA A 236 18.61 27.94 7.81
N GLU A 237 18.00 27.50 8.90
CA GLU A 237 18.53 27.72 10.28
C GLU A 237 19.86 27.01 10.49
N ALA A 238 20.02 25.77 9.99
CA ALA A 238 21.28 25.03 10.03
C ALA A 238 22.39 25.72 9.21
N ALA A 239 22.06 26.33 8.07
CA ALA A 239 22.98 27.07 7.24
C ALA A 239 23.44 28.39 7.93
N VAL A 240 22.54 29.04 8.66
CA VAL A 240 22.88 30.29 9.43
C VAL A 240 23.80 29.98 10.60
N ILE A 241 23.67 28.81 11.25
CA ILE A 241 24.57 28.42 12.37
C ILE A 241 25.99 28.13 11.86
N LEU A 242 26.15 27.67 10.64
CA LEU A 242 27.47 27.41 10.02
C LEU A 242 28.15 28.66 9.50
N TYR A 243 27.47 29.82 9.43
CA TYR A 243 28.00 31.07 8.92
C TYR A 243 28.09 32.15 10.03
N ARG A 244 28.59 31.80 11.21
CA ARG A 244 29.05 32.84 12.19
C ARG A 244 30.53 33.14 11.92
N PRO A 245 30.89 34.35 11.42
CA PRO A 245 32.26 34.77 11.35
C PRO A 245 32.80 34.90 12.75
N GLN A 246 33.91 34.23 13.04
CA GLN A 246 34.68 34.51 14.24
C GLN A 246 35.29 35.92 14.07
N HIS A 247 34.72 36.88 14.75
CA HIS A 247 35.39 38.16 14.96
C HIS A 247 36.25 38.05 16.21
N SER A 248 37.52 38.25 15.98
CA SER A 248 38.62 38.48 16.93
C SER A 248 38.31 39.62 17.91
#